data_3368535a67223b2f4db26c02f6975421
#
_entry.id   3368535a67223b2f4db26c02f6975421
#
_cell.length_a   1.000
_cell.length_b   1.000
_cell.length_c   1.000
_cell.angle_alpha   90.00
_cell.angle_beta   90.00
_cell.angle_gamma   90.00
#
_symmetry.space_group_name_H-M   'P 1'
#
loop_
_entity.id
_entity.type
_entity.pdbx_description
1 polymer ?
#
loop_
_entity_poly.entity_id
_entity_poly.type
_entity_poly.pdbx_seq_one_letter_code
_entity_poly.pdbx_strand_id
1 'polypeptide(L)'
;MQISAQEDQHAFPPPRPNIPDDLIDDPHVREELGVNEFTAPSIKRIFDDLDSLAPLHSDELVHEIPERMPLNRADLALEIGFLIAEGFIAVQAGHMQKIENLAKELSRYSRALGAGERVNRHAASLLENARENNVEALKKELTATQRDVETDLIHLRDVDLAHLISLGGWIRALEVSSYAVEKKFTEARARLLYREDIA
;
A
#
# COMPACT_ATOMS: atom_id res chain seq x y z
N MET A 1 -17.07 -52.69 -14.54
CA MET A 1 -17.43 -51.33 -14.06
C MET A 1 -16.12 -50.62 -13.79
N GLN A 2 -15.58 -49.94 -14.83
CA GLN A 2 -14.30 -49.21 -14.74
C GLN A 2 -14.60 -47.79 -14.31
N ILE A 3 -14.08 -47.42 -13.16
CA ILE A 3 -14.11 -46.02 -12.66
C ILE A 3 -12.87 -45.36 -13.28
N SER A 4 -13.12 -44.46 -14.23
CA SER A 4 -12.09 -43.62 -14.86
C SER A 4 -11.71 -42.55 -13.84
N ALA A 5 -10.49 -42.57 -13.32
CA ALA A 5 -9.91 -41.49 -12.55
C ALA A 5 -9.64 -40.31 -13.50
N GLN A 6 -10.39 -39.26 -13.35
CA GLN A 6 -10.08 -37.96 -13.97
C GLN A 6 -8.95 -37.34 -13.16
N GLU A 7 -7.73 -37.39 -13.68
CA GLU A 7 -6.60 -36.62 -13.17
C GLU A 7 -6.91 -35.11 -13.38
N ASP A 8 -7.16 -34.43 -12.27
CA ASP A 8 -7.18 -32.96 -12.21
C ASP A 8 -5.78 -32.44 -12.53
N GLN A 9 -5.53 -32.14 -13.78
CA GLN A 9 -4.33 -31.43 -14.21
C GLN A 9 -4.49 -29.95 -13.83
N HIS A 10 -4.21 -29.59 -12.58
CA HIS A 10 -3.79 -28.24 -12.25
C HIS A 10 -2.37 -28.03 -12.80
N ALA A 11 -2.31 -27.82 -14.12
CA ALA A 11 -1.09 -27.38 -14.76
C ALA A 11 -0.72 -26.01 -14.16
N PHE A 12 0.40 -25.95 -13.45
CA PHE A 12 1.01 -24.68 -13.08
C PHE A 12 1.15 -23.84 -14.36
N PRO A 13 0.77 -22.54 -14.31
CA PRO A 13 0.98 -21.67 -15.45
C PRO A 13 2.47 -21.70 -15.84
N PRO A 14 2.79 -21.67 -17.14
CA PRO A 14 4.16 -21.72 -17.60
C PRO A 14 4.98 -20.58 -16.96
N PRO A 15 6.28 -20.81 -16.67
CA PRO A 15 7.13 -19.78 -16.11
C PRO A 15 7.12 -18.55 -17.03
N ARG A 16 6.78 -17.40 -16.48
CA ARG A 16 6.69 -16.15 -17.23
C ARG A 16 8.11 -15.74 -17.70
N PRO A 17 8.29 -15.18 -18.89
CA PRO A 17 9.61 -14.78 -19.39
C PRO A 17 10.29 -13.76 -18.46
N ASN A 18 11.59 -13.83 -18.24
CA ASN A 18 12.33 -12.87 -17.42
C ASN A 18 12.32 -11.49 -18.08
N ILE A 19 11.96 -10.45 -17.34
CA ILE A 19 12.14 -9.06 -17.77
C ILE A 19 13.61 -8.70 -17.47
N PRO A 20 14.38 -8.21 -18.43
CA PRO A 20 15.72 -7.70 -18.18
C PRO A 20 15.70 -6.57 -17.12
N ASP A 21 16.70 -6.55 -16.23
CA ASP A 21 16.76 -5.62 -15.10
C ASP A 21 16.76 -4.14 -15.53
N ASP A 22 17.28 -3.84 -16.72
CA ASP A 22 17.32 -2.52 -17.33
C ASP A 22 15.93 -2.03 -17.84
N LEU A 23 15.00 -2.95 -18.05
CA LEU A 23 13.63 -2.63 -18.50
C LEU A 23 12.62 -2.47 -17.35
N ILE A 24 13.00 -2.80 -16.13
CA ILE A 24 12.07 -2.85 -15.00
C ILE A 24 11.69 -1.44 -14.50
N ASP A 25 12.64 -0.49 -14.58
CA ASP A 25 12.39 0.92 -14.28
C ASP A 25 11.82 1.68 -15.50
N ASP A 26 11.64 1.00 -16.64
CA ASP A 26 11.03 1.60 -17.83
C ASP A 26 9.51 1.79 -17.60
N PRO A 27 9.00 3.03 -17.71
CA PRO A 27 7.57 3.31 -17.57
C PRO A 27 6.70 2.48 -18.52
N HIS A 28 7.17 2.17 -19.74
CA HIS A 28 6.44 1.36 -20.71
C HIS A 28 6.25 -0.08 -20.26
N VAL A 29 7.24 -0.67 -19.59
CA VAL A 29 7.12 -2.05 -19.06
C VAL A 29 6.10 -2.10 -17.93
N ARG A 30 6.05 -1.08 -17.08
CA ARG A 30 5.01 -0.96 -16.04
C ARG A 30 3.62 -0.84 -16.65
N GLU A 31 3.46 -0.03 -17.71
CA GLU A 31 2.21 0.11 -18.47
C GLU A 31 1.79 -1.22 -19.14
N GLU A 32 2.73 -1.94 -19.77
CA GLU A 32 2.45 -3.27 -20.37
C GLU A 32 2.03 -4.31 -19.32
N LEU A 33 2.53 -4.21 -18.11
CA LEU A 33 2.12 -5.05 -16.97
C LEU A 33 0.82 -4.57 -16.31
N GLY A 34 0.23 -3.47 -16.81
CA GLY A 34 -1.01 -2.91 -16.27
C GLY A 34 -0.84 -2.18 -14.92
N VAL A 35 0.39 -1.86 -14.51
CA VAL A 35 0.66 -1.07 -13.28
C VAL A 35 0.89 0.38 -13.66
N ASN A 36 -0.16 1.16 -13.62
CA ASN A 36 -0.14 2.59 -13.93
C ASN A 36 -0.90 3.40 -12.86
N GLU A 37 -0.95 4.72 -13.01
CA GLU A 37 -1.61 5.61 -12.04
C GLU A 37 -3.11 5.33 -11.85
N PHE A 38 -3.77 4.67 -12.81
CA PHE A 38 -5.19 4.32 -12.73
C PHE A 38 -5.43 2.99 -12.01
N THR A 39 -4.55 2.01 -12.23
CA THR A 39 -4.68 0.65 -11.66
C THR A 39 -4.00 0.49 -10.32
N ALA A 40 -2.99 1.31 -10.04
CA ALA A 40 -2.22 1.35 -8.79
C ALA A 40 -1.94 2.81 -8.38
N PRO A 41 -2.96 3.57 -7.94
CA PRO A 41 -2.78 4.96 -7.56
C PRO A 41 -1.85 5.09 -6.35
N SER A 42 -1.03 6.15 -6.35
CA SER A 42 -0.17 6.44 -5.21
C SER A 42 -1.01 6.75 -3.97
N ILE A 43 -0.75 6.05 -2.88
CA ILE A 43 -1.39 6.30 -1.58
C ILE A 43 -1.12 7.75 -1.14
N LYS A 44 0.08 8.28 -1.38
CA LYS A 44 0.41 9.69 -1.09
C LYS A 44 -0.54 10.65 -1.78
N ARG A 45 -0.83 10.44 -3.08
CA ARG A 45 -1.72 11.33 -3.85
C ARG A 45 -3.12 11.38 -3.22
N ILE A 46 -3.63 10.24 -2.77
CA ILE A 46 -4.92 10.18 -2.09
C ILE A 46 -4.87 11.02 -0.81
N PHE A 47 -3.81 10.91 -0.01
CA PHE A 47 -3.67 11.68 1.23
C PHE A 47 -3.44 13.17 0.98
N ASP A 48 -2.74 13.56 -0.07
CA ASP A 48 -2.59 14.98 -0.46
C ASP A 48 -3.97 15.59 -0.82
N ASP A 49 -4.81 14.87 -1.54
CA ASP A 49 -6.18 15.30 -1.87
C ASP A 49 -7.06 15.40 -0.60
N LEU A 50 -6.79 14.57 0.40
CA LEU A 50 -7.53 14.50 1.66
C LEU A 50 -7.04 15.46 2.76
N ASP A 51 -5.91 16.14 2.56
CA ASP A 51 -5.43 17.18 3.50
C ASP A 51 -6.49 18.27 3.73
N SER A 52 -7.33 18.54 2.73
CA SER A 52 -8.47 19.47 2.83
C SER A 52 -9.61 18.98 3.75
N LEU A 53 -9.64 17.69 4.09
CA LEU A 53 -10.59 17.07 5.01
C LEU A 53 -10.10 17.04 6.47
N ALA A 54 -8.91 17.53 6.75
CA ALA A 54 -8.38 17.57 8.11
C ALA A 54 -9.28 18.37 9.09
N PRO A 55 -9.36 17.95 10.36
CA PRO A 55 -8.78 16.76 10.96
C PRO A 55 -9.52 15.48 10.54
N LEU A 56 -8.77 14.40 10.33
CA LEU A 56 -9.33 13.13 9.85
C LEU A 56 -9.99 12.27 10.94
N HIS A 57 -9.91 12.68 12.22
CA HIS A 57 -10.45 11.95 13.37
C HIS A 57 -10.02 10.47 13.44
N SER A 58 -8.81 10.17 12.98
CA SER A 58 -8.29 8.81 12.86
C SER A 58 -8.17 8.06 14.19
N ASP A 59 -8.13 8.78 15.33
CA ASP A 59 -8.09 8.16 16.65
C ASP A 59 -9.40 7.47 17.03
N GLU A 60 -10.50 7.80 16.33
CA GLU A 60 -11.81 7.14 16.50
C GLU A 60 -11.94 5.91 15.58
N LEU A 61 -11.03 5.77 14.59
CA LEU A 61 -10.98 4.69 13.62
C LEU A 61 -9.62 3.97 13.71
N VAL A 62 -9.38 3.30 14.83
CA VAL A 62 -8.10 2.58 15.02
C VAL A 62 -8.08 1.34 14.14
N HIS A 63 -7.11 1.27 13.22
CA HIS A 63 -6.79 0.02 12.55
C HIS A 63 -5.81 -0.78 13.42
N GLU A 64 -6.28 -1.92 13.92
CA GLU A 64 -5.44 -2.82 14.71
C GLU A 64 -4.62 -3.71 13.78
N ILE A 65 -3.30 -3.64 13.92
CA ILE A 65 -2.40 -4.56 13.20
C ILE A 65 -2.66 -5.97 13.71
N PRO A 66 -2.92 -6.96 12.85
CA PRO A 66 -3.19 -8.31 13.28
C PRO A 66 -2.05 -8.87 14.13
N GLU A 67 -2.37 -9.45 15.31
CA GLU A 67 -1.37 -10.09 16.19
C GLU A 67 -0.58 -11.17 15.47
N ARG A 68 -1.26 -11.90 14.58
CA ARG A 68 -0.65 -12.93 13.74
C ARG A 68 -0.61 -12.43 12.30
N MET A 69 0.57 -12.44 11.73
CA MET A 69 0.76 -12.12 10.33
C MET A 69 -0.10 -13.05 9.45
N PRO A 70 -0.87 -12.51 8.50
CA PRO A 70 -1.63 -13.32 7.55
C PRO A 70 -0.73 -14.32 6.81
N LEU A 71 -1.22 -15.51 6.55
CA LEU A 71 -0.50 -16.52 5.77
C LEU A 71 -0.75 -16.41 4.26
N ASN A 72 -1.87 -15.80 3.89
CA ASN A 72 -2.22 -15.55 2.49
C ASN A 72 -1.47 -14.32 1.98
N ARG A 73 -0.84 -14.44 0.82
CA ARG A 73 -0.06 -13.35 0.21
C ARG A 73 -0.92 -12.16 -0.21
N ALA A 74 -2.17 -12.38 -0.62
CA ALA A 74 -3.10 -11.31 -0.94
C ALA A 74 -3.46 -10.48 0.30
N ASP A 75 -3.74 -11.13 1.42
CA ASP A 75 -4.02 -10.46 2.70
C ASP A 75 -2.79 -9.68 3.20
N LEU A 76 -1.58 -10.24 3.02
CA LEU A 76 -0.32 -9.54 3.33
C LEU A 76 -0.15 -8.28 2.49
N ALA A 77 -0.46 -8.34 1.21
CA ALA A 77 -0.34 -7.19 0.30
C ALA A 77 -1.34 -6.07 0.68
N LEU A 78 -2.60 -6.43 0.93
CA LEU A 78 -3.61 -5.49 1.43
C LEU A 78 -3.16 -4.83 2.74
N GLU A 79 -2.65 -5.62 3.68
CA GLU A 79 -2.18 -5.12 4.97
C GLU A 79 -0.98 -4.17 4.83
N ILE A 80 -0.04 -4.43 3.91
CA ILE A 80 1.04 -3.47 3.60
C ILE A 80 0.46 -2.13 3.15
N GLY A 81 -0.56 -2.15 2.30
CA GLY A 81 -1.27 -0.94 1.87
C GLY A 81 -1.89 -0.19 3.04
N PHE A 82 -2.57 -0.91 3.94
CA PHE A 82 -3.11 -0.34 5.19
C PHE A 82 -2.02 0.29 6.05
N LEU A 83 -0.88 -0.40 6.26
CA LEU A 83 0.24 0.09 7.07
C LEU A 83 0.86 1.37 6.49
N ILE A 84 1.00 1.46 5.16
CA ILE A 84 1.48 2.67 4.49
C ILE A 84 0.50 3.83 4.72
N ALA A 85 -0.80 3.59 4.56
CA ALA A 85 -1.84 4.58 4.80
C ALA A 85 -1.86 5.05 6.27
N GLU A 86 -1.73 4.12 7.23
CA GLU A 86 -1.57 4.46 8.65
C GLU A 86 -0.35 5.35 8.91
N GLY A 87 0.74 5.13 8.18
CA GLY A 87 1.92 6.00 8.23
C GLY A 87 1.58 7.43 7.84
N PHE A 88 0.88 7.65 6.73
CA PHE A 88 0.42 8.98 6.32
C PHE A 88 -0.54 9.61 7.34
N ILE A 89 -1.50 8.84 7.86
CA ILE A 89 -2.43 9.27 8.91
C ILE A 89 -1.67 9.69 10.17
N ALA A 90 -0.71 8.89 10.62
CA ALA A 90 0.11 9.18 11.80
C ALA A 90 0.92 10.47 11.62
N VAL A 91 1.48 10.69 10.42
CA VAL A 91 2.21 11.92 10.09
C VAL A 91 1.28 13.13 10.11
N GLN A 92 0.09 13.06 9.53
CA GLN A 92 -0.89 14.15 9.53
C GLN A 92 -1.42 14.47 10.92
N ALA A 93 -1.59 13.43 11.76
CA ALA A 93 -2.04 13.59 13.15
C ALA A 93 -0.91 14.01 14.11
N GLY A 94 0.35 14.05 13.66
CA GLY A 94 1.50 14.33 14.52
C GLY A 94 1.88 13.19 15.46
N HIS A 95 1.41 11.96 15.22
CA HIS A 95 1.63 10.79 16.06
C HIS A 95 2.93 10.07 15.72
N MET A 96 4.08 10.74 15.85
CA MET A 96 5.39 10.25 15.42
C MET A 96 5.81 8.93 16.09
N GLN A 97 5.34 8.67 17.32
CA GLN A 97 5.65 7.38 18.00
C GLN A 97 5.01 6.17 17.32
N LYS A 98 3.88 6.34 16.62
CA LYS A 98 3.25 5.26 15.85
C LYS A 98 4.14 4.83 14.68
N ILE A 99 4.93 5.73 14.12
CA ILE A 99 5.80 5.47 12.96
C ILE A 99 6.84 4.37 13.25
N GLU A 100 7.35 4.31 14.50
CA GLU A 100 8.33 3.27 14.86
C GLU A 100 7.74 1.85 14.72
N ASN A 101 6.52 1.64 15.22
CA ASN A 101 5.86 0.33 15.11
C ASN A 101 5.47 0.02 13.67
N LEU A 102 4.94 1.00 12.95
CA LEU A 102 4.60 0.87 11.53
C LEU A 102 5.81 0.49 10.68
N ALA A 103 6.96 1.13 10.89
CA ALA A 103 8.18 0.81 10.15
C ALA A 103 8.66 -0.64 10.40
N LYS A 104 8.56 -1.14 11.63
CA LYS A 104 8.88 -2.54 11.96
C LYS A 104 7.93 -3.51 11.26
N GLU A 105 6.63 -3.22 11.29
CA GLU A 105 5.62 -4.09 10.66
C GLU A 105 5.73 -4.06 9.13
N LEU A 106 5.92 -2.89 8.51
CA LEU A 106 6.17 -2.77 7.08
C LEU A 106 7.36 -3.63 6.65
N SER A 107 8.48 -3.56 7.40
CA SER A 107 9.65 -4.40 7.13
C SER A 107 9.34 -5.89 7.27
N ARG A 108 8.57 -6.28 8.29
CA ARG A 108 8.20 -7.68 8.55
C ARG A 108 7.29 -8.24 7.46
N TYR A 109 6.24 -7.50 7.07
CA TYR A 109 5.26 -7.93 6.07
C TYR A 109 5.86 -7.94 4.66
N SER A 110 6.62 -6.91 4.29
CA SER A 110 7.28 -6.84 2.98
C SER A 110 8.29 -7.97 2.79
N ARG A 111 9.02 -8.35 3.85
CA ARG A 111 9.93 -9.49 3.82
C ARG A 111 9.17 -10.81 3.61
N ALA A 112 7.99 -10.96 4.20
CA ALA A 112 7.15 -12.14 4.02
C ALA A 112 6.62 -12.26 2.58
N LEU A 113 6.43 -11.15 1.88
CA LEU A 113 6.10 -11.14 0.45
C LEU A 113 7.32 -11.38 -0.47
N GLY A 114 8.55 -11.32 0.05
CA GLY A 114 9.76 -11.38 -0.74
C GLY A 114 10.31 -10.02 -1.21
N ALA A 115 9.70 -8.92 -0.76
CA ALA A 115 10.04 -7.53 -1.14
C ALA A 115 10.69 -6.74 0.03
N GLY A 116 11.46 -7.41 0.88
CA GLY A 116 11.93 -6.81 2.15
C GLY A 116 13.30 -6.16 2.12
N GLU A 117 14.14 -6.38 1.11
CA GLU A 117 15.52 -5.92 1.12
C GLU A 117 15.62 -4.39 1.07
N ARG A 118 14.87 -3.77 0.16
CA ARG A 118 14.81 -2.30 0.02
C ARG A 118 14.06 -1.66 1.19
N VAL A 119 12.97 -2.27 1.64
CA VAL A 119 12.11 -1.74 2.72
C VAL A 119 12.83 -1.61 4.07
N ASN A 120 13.85 -2.44 4.35
CA ASN A 120 14.64 -2.30 5.57
C ASN A 120 15.39 -0.95 5.66
N ARG A 121 15.83 -0.39 4.52
CA ARG A 121 16.45 0.94 4.47
C ARG A 121 15.43 2.04 4.76
N HIS A 122 14.23 1.91 4.19
CA HIS A 122 13.12 2.83 4.43
C HIS A 122 12.69 2.82 5.90
N ALA A 123 12.62 1.65 6.52
CA ALA A 123 12.29 1.53 7.94
C ALA A 123 13.26 2.32 8.84
N ALA A 124 14.56 2.26 8.56
CA ALA A 124 15.55 3.04 9.30
C ALA A 124 15.39 4.55 9.10
N SER A 125 15.17 4.98 7.85
CA SER A 125 14.93 6.38 7.49
C SER A 125 13.63 6.92 8.10
N LEU A 126 12.54 6.13 8.12
CA LEU A 126 11.29 6.50 8.78
C LEU A 126 11.51 6.77 10.28
N LEU A 127 12.28 5.91 10.96
CA LEU A 127 12.59 6.09 12.37
C LEU A 127 13.41 7.36 12.66
N GLU A 128 14.40 7.65 11.83
CA GLU A 128 15.24 8.85 11.97
C GLU A 128 14.39 10.12 11.76
N ASN A 129 13.65 10.17 10.65
CA ASN A 129 12.81 11.32 10.34
C ASN A 129 11.66 11.53 11.34
N ALA A 130 11.13 10.45 11.94
CA ALA A 130 10.12 10.55 13.00
C ALA A 130 10.69 11.20 14.27
N ARG A 131 11.93 10.87 14.65
CA ARG A 131 12.62 11.50 15.79
C ARG A 131 12.89 12.97 15.57
N GLU A 132 13.15 13.36 14.34
CA GLU A 132 13.39 14.75 13.93
C GLU A 132 12.09 15.54 13.68
N ASN A 133 10.92 14.90 13.75
CA ASN A 133 9.61 15.46 13.35
C ASN A 133 9.61 16.01 11.91
N ASN A 134 10.36 15.39 11.02
CA ASN A 134 10.49 15.82 9.62
C ASN A 134 9.34 15.25 8.78
N VAL A 135 8.20 15.95 8.82
CA VAL A 135 6.94 15.55 8.14
C VAL A 135 7.12 15.32 6.65
N GLU A 136 7.82 16.21 5.96
CA GLU A 136 8.01 16.12 4.50
C GLU A 136 8.89 14.90 4.13
N ALA A 137 9.95 14.67 4.90
CA ALA A 137 10.79 13.50 4.69
C ALA A 137 10.04 12.19 5.00
N LEU A 138 9.19 12.16 6.02
CA LEU A 138 8.34 11.02 6.33
C LEU A 138 7.35 10.70 5.20
N LYS A 139 6.65 11.71 4.66
CA LYS A 139 5.75 11.52 3.51
C LYS A 139 6.49 11.01 2.29
N LYS A 140 7.67 11.54 2.02
CA LYS A 140 8.54 11.09 0.92
C LYS A 140 8.98 9.64 1.12
N GLU A 141 9.37 9.28 2.33
CA GLU A 141 9.85 7.95 2.66
C GLU A 141 8.74 6.88 2.57
N LEU A 142 7.53 7.19 3.04
CA LEU A 142 6.37 6.32 2.89
C LEU A 142 6.03 6.09 1.41
N THR A 143 6.11 7.14 0.59
CA THR A 143 5.90 7.05 -0.86
C THR A 143 6.96 6.16 -1.51
N ALA A 144 8.23 6.33 -1.13
CA ALA A 144 9.33 5.51 -1.64
C ALA A 144 9.18 4.05 -1.19
N THR A 145 8.71 3.80 0.04
CA THR A 145 8.43 2.45 0.54
C THR A 145 7.39 1.75 -0.32
N GLN A 146 6.25 2.41 -0.61
CA GLN A 146 5.21 1.86 -1.50
C GLN A 146 5.81 1.49 -2.86
N ARG A 147 6.49 2.45 -3.49
CA ARG A 147 7.08 2.27 -4.83
C ARG A 147 8.07 1.11 -4.88
N ASP A 148 8.94 1.00 -3.87
CA ASP A 148 9.98 -0.03 -3.85
C ASP A 148 9.38 -1.44 -3.62
N VAL A 149 8.34 -1.56 -2.76
CA VAL A 149 7.63 -2.84 -2.59
C VAL A 149 6.91 -3.23 -3.88
N GLU A 150 6.19 -2.32 -4.52
CA GLU A 150 5.52 -2.58 -5.79
C GLU A 150 6.53 -2.97 -6.89
N THR A 151 7.67 -2.28 -6.96
CA THR A 151 8.74 -2.59 -7.91
C THR A 151 9.30 -3.99 -7.67
N ASP A 152 9.60 -4.36 -6.43
CA ASP A 152 10.08 -5.71 -6.09
C ASP A 152 9.05 -6.78 -6.47
N LEU A 153 7.74 -6.53 -6.25
CA LEU A 153 6.67 -7.46 -6.66
C LEU A 153 6.54 -7.57 -8.18
N ILE A 154 6.72 -6.49 -8.92
CA ILE A 154 6.77 -6.51 -10.38
C ILE A 154 7.94 -7.36 -10.86
N HIS A 155 9.12 -7.25 -10.25
CA HIS A 155 10.28 -8.12 -10.51
C HIS A 155 9.96 -9.59 -10.28
N LEU A 156 9.24 -9.89 -9.19
CA LEU A 156 8.79 -11.24 -8.86
C LEU A 156 7.61 -11.71 -9.72
N ARG A 157 7.09 -10.85 -10.62
CA ARG A 157 5.90 -11.07 -11.44
C ARG A 157 4.61 -11.28 -10.67
N ASP A 158 4.55 -10.71 -9.50
CA ASP A 158 3.38 -10.70 -8.63
C ASP A 158 2.62 -9.36 -8.74
N VAL A 159 2.29 -8.97 -9.97
CA VAL A 159 1.63 -7.69 -10.30
C VAL A 159 0.31 -7.52 -9.55
N ASP A 160 -0.45 -8.61 -9.40
CA ASP A 160 -1.72 -8.58 -8.67
C ASP A 160 -1.52 -8.16 -7.20
N LEU A 161 -0.39 -8.55 -6.59
CA LEU A 161 -0.07 -8.12 -5.22
C LEU A 161 0.30 -6.63 -5.15
N ALA A 162 0.95 -6.08 -6.17
CA ALA A 162 1.22 -4.66 -6.25
C ALA A 162 -0.09 -3.84 -6.30
N HIS A 163 -1.08 -4.29 -7.08
CA HIS A 163 -2.42 -3.69 -7.11
C HIS A 163 -3.12 -3.78 -5.76
N LEU A 164 -2.99 -4.91 -5.06
CA LEU A 164 -3.60 -5.09 -3.73
C LEU A 164 -2.99 -4.16 -2.67
N ILE A 165 -1.70 -3.82 -2.76
CA ILE A 165 -1.09 -2.82 -1.89
C ILE A 165 -1.74 -1.45 -2.10
N SER A 166 -1.86 -1.00 -3.34
CA SER A 166 -2.53 0.26 -3.66
C SER A 166 -3.99 0.25 -3.21
N LEU A 167 -4.70 -0.85 -3.45
CA LEU A 167 -6.09 -1.02 -3.03
C LEU A 167 -6.25 -0.94 -1.51
N GLY A 168 -5.39 -1.60 -0.74
CA GLY A 168 -5.40 -1.55 0.73
C GLY A 168 -5.25 -0.11 1.24
N GLY A 169 -4.26 0.62 0.73
CA GLY A 169 -4.06 2.02 1.09
C GLY A 169 -5.24 2.91 0.70
N TRP A 170 -5.82 2.69 -0.47
CA TRP A 170 -7.00 3.43 -0.93
C TRP A 170 -8.24 3.17 -0.06
N ILE A 171 -8.52 1.91 0.28
CA ILE A 171 -9.64 1.55 1.16
C ILE A 171 -9.51 2.27 2.52
N ARG A 172 -8.30 2.25 3.09
CA ARG A 172 -8.07 2.90 4.38
C ARG A 172 -8.22 4.42 4.29
N ALA A 173 -7.69 5.04 3.24
CA ALA A 173 -7.86 6.47 3.00
C ALA A 173 -9.33 6.84 2.85
N LEU A 174 -10.11 6.06 2.10
CA LEU A 174 -11.55 6.28 1.90
C LEU A 174 -12.32 6.15 3.21
N GLU A 175 -12.03 5.15 4.03
CA GLU A 175 -12.66 4.95 5.34
C GLU A 175 -12.48 6.20 6.23
N VAL A 176 -11.23 6.64 6.43
CA VAL A 176 -10.91 7.78 7.30
C VAL A 176 -11.51 9.08 6.76
N SER A 177 -11.52 9.24 5.46
CA SER A 177 -12.06 10.43 4.78
C SER A 177 -13.57 10.50 4.87
N SER A 178 -14.23 9.36 4.63
CA SER A 178 -15.69 9.26 4.76
C SER A 178 -16.14 9.60 6.17
N TYR A 179 -15.40 9.11 7.17
CA TYR A 179 -15.66 9.42 8.56
C TYR A 179 -15.45 10.91 8.87
N ALA A 180 -14.38 11.52 8.36
CA ALA A 180 -14.14 12.96 8.51
C ALA A 180 -15.25 13.81 7.88
N VAL A 181 -15.82 13.36 6.74
CA VAL A 181 -16.98 14.02 6.11
C VAL A 181 -18.23 13.84 6.95
N GLU A 182 -18.49 12.64 7.49
CA GLU A 182 -19.62 12.35 8.37
C GLU A 182 -19.59 13.24 9.61
N LYS A 183 -18.46 13.35 10.27
CA LYS A 183 -18.28 14.21 11.47
C LYS A 183 -18.56 15.69 11.20
N LYS A 184 -18.26 16.17 10.02
CA LYS A 184 -18.52 17.55 9.60
C LYS A 184 -19.00 17.59 8.16
N PHE A 185 -20.27 17.24 7.95
CA PHE A 185 -20.85 17.18 6.64
C PHE A 185 -21.03 18.56 6.01
N THR A 186 -20.49 18.72 4.80
CA THR A 186 -20.86 19.77 3.85
C THR A 186 -20.81 19.17 2.45
N GLU A 187 -21.62 19.71 1.53
CA GLU A 187 -21.60 19.24 0.15
C GLU A 187 -20.20 19.37 -0.50
N ALA A 188 -19.49 20.46 -0.19
CA ALA A 188 -18.13 20.68 -0.67
C ALA A 188 -17.15 19.58 -0.18
N ARG A 189 -17.26 19.18 1.10
CA ARG A 189 -16.43 18.09 1.65
C ARG A 189 -16.81 16.73 1.06
N ALA A 190 -18.13 16.47 0.90
CA ALA A 190 -18.58 15.24 0.28
C ALA A 190 -18.09 15.09 -1.16
N ARG A 191 -18.02 16.18 -1.92
CA ARG A 191 -17.46 16.18 -3.28
C ARG A 191 -15.99 15.79 -3.36
N LEU A 192 -15.21 15.99 -2.28
CA LEU A 192 -13.81 15.56 -2.23
C LEU A 192 -13.65 14.03 -2.20
N LEU A 193 -14.69 13.31 -1.80
CA LEU A 193 -14.71 11.83 -1.85
C LEU A 193 -15.06 11.30 -3.25
N TYR A 194 -15.61 12.15 -4.11
CA TYR A 194 -15.99 11.75 -5.45
C TYR A 194 -14.77 11.78 -6.37
N ARG A 195 -14.39 10.62 -6.81
CA ARG A 195 -13.23 10.40 -7.68
C ARG A 195 -13.72 9.98 -9.06
N GLU A 196 -13.83 10.95 -9.98
CA GLU A 196 -14.21 10.69 -11.38
C GLU A 196 -13.17 9.83 -12.13
N ASP A 197 -11.92 9.83 -11.63
CA ASP A 197 -10.80 9.06 -12.17
C ASP A 197 -10.82 7.58 -11.76
N ILE A 198 -11.69 7.18 -10.82
CA ILE A 198 -11.83 5.80 -10.34
C ILE A 198 -13.21 5.21 -10.71
N ALA A 199 -14.17 6.06 -11.07
CA ALA A 199 -15.51 5.65 -11.48
C ALA A 199 -15.54 5.27 -12.96
#